data_1ce5747e6f3b97c04367ea38620ac7c3
#
_entry.id   1ce5747e6f3b97c04367ea38620ac7c3
#
_cell.length_a   1.000
_cell.length_b   1.000
_cell.length_c   1.000
_cell.angle_alpha   90.00
_cell.angle_beta   90.00
_cell.angle_gamma   90.00
#
_symmetry.space_group_name_H-M   'P 1'
#
loop_
_entity.id
_entity.type
_entity.pdbx_description
1 polymer ?
#
loop_
_entity_poly.entity_id
_entity_poly.type
_entity_poly.pdbx_seq_one_letter_code
_entity_poly.pdbx_strand_id
1 'polypeptide(L)'
;IIGDGTLYVIDYKHGKGVEVMADNNPQMMCYALGALNLFDGIYDISEVSMTIFQPRRENVSTFIMKKEDLYSWAETVLAPTAKLAFDGEGEFKAGSHCQFCKVKATCRKRMEYNMEMAKYDFEMPATLEEAEIAVILTKADELVAWAADVKEYALQQAVSGTHYDGFKVVEGRSNRKYTDEDAVA
;
A
#
# COMPACT_ATOMS: atom_id res chain seq x y z
N ILE A 1 0.93 -18.80 -19.70
CA ILE A 1 1.21 -20.15 -20.24
C ILE A 1 0.00 -21.01 -19.94
N ILE A 2 -0.35 -21.93 -20.84
CA ILE A 2 -1.46 -22.86 -20.64
C ILE A 2 -0.92 -24.26 -20.87
N GLY A 3 -1.23 -25.21 -19.98
CA GLY A 3 -0.85 -26.60 -20.06
C GLY A 3 -1.66 -27.47 -19.11
N ASP A 4 -2.06 -28.64 -19.57
CA ASP A 4 -2.78 -29.64 -18.78
C ASP A 4 -4.04 -29.11 -18.06
N GLY A 5 -4.81 -28.24 -18.72
CA GLY A 5 -6.02 -27.65 -18.14
C GLY A 5 -5.74 -26.51 -17.14
N THR A 6 -4.48 -26.12 -16.95
CA THR A 6 -4.08 -25.06 -16.02
C THR A 6 -3.59 -23.82 -16.77
N LEU A 7 -4.10 -22.64 -16.39
CA LEU A 7 -3.60 -21.34 -16.82
C LEU A 7 -2.57 -20.84 -15.80
N TYR A 8 -1.31 -20.69 -16.23
CA TYR A 8 -0.22 -20.15 -15.41
C TYR A 8 -0.07 -18.64 -15.64
N VAL A 9 -0.22 -17.87 -14.57
CA VAL A 9 -0.03 -16.41 -14.54
C VAL A 9 1.16 -16.11 -13.64
N ILE A 10 2.22 -15.53 -14.18
CA ILE A 10 3.45 -15.23 -13.44
C ILE A 10 3.70 -13.73 -13.46
N ASP A 11 3.83 -13.14 -12.29
CA ASP A 11 4.16 -11.73 -12.10
C ASP A 11 5.58 -11.59 -11.54
N TYR A 12 6.45 -10.95 -12.33
CA TYR A 12 7.84 -10.70 -11.95
C TYR A 12 7.97 -9.34 -11.25
N LYS A 13 8.38 -9.35 -9.98
CA LYS A 13 8.58 -8.14 -9.19
C LYS A 13 10.06 -7.92 -8.89
N HIS A 14 10.68 -6.98 -9.59
CA HIS A 14 12.12 -6.72 -9.49
C HIS A 14 12.53 -5.96 -8.21
N GLY A 15 11.66 -5.18 -7.61
CA GLY A 15 11.97 -4.32 -6.45
C GLY A 15 12.35 -5.09 -5.18
N LYS A 16 13.13 -4.43 -4.29
CA LYS A 16 13.40 -4.90 -2.92
C LYS A 16 12.35 -4.40 -1.91
N GLY A 17 11.28 -3.77 -2.36
CA GLY A 17 10.24 -3.20 -1.52
C GLY A 17 9.53 -4.22 -0.63
N VAL A 18 8.23 -4.13 -0.50
CA VAL A 18 7.43 -5.05 0.33
C VAL A 18 7.41 -6.45 -0.30
N GLU A 19 7.54 -7.48 0.54
CA GLU A 19 7.29 -8.87 0.14
C GLU A 19 5.80 -9.04 -0.16
N VAL A 20 5.51 -9.70 -1.29
CA VAL A 20 4.14 -9.89 -1.77
C VAL A 20 3.88 -11.37 -1.98
N MET A 21 2.85 -11.89 -1.33
CA MET A 21 2.40 -13.28 -1.48
C MET A 21 1.36 -13.40 -2.57
N ALA A 22 1.31 -14.56 -3.23
CA ALA A 22 0.32 -14.87 -4.25
C ALA A 22 -1.03 -15.30 -3.65
N ASP A 23 -1.04 -15.76 -2.39
CA ASP A 23 -2.23 -16.28 -1.70
C ASP A 23 -3.34 -15.22 -1.64
N ASN A 24 -4.48 -15.54 -2.24
CA ASN A 24 -5.64 -14.65 -2.34
C ASN A 24 -5.31 -13.22 -2.79
N ASN A 25 -4.28 -13.06 -3.63
CA ASN A 25 -3.81 -11.76 -4.08
C ASN A 25 -4.73 -11.18 -5.15
N PRO A 26 -5.47 -10.06 -4.88
CA PRO A 26 -6.45 -9.52 -5.83
C PRO A 26 -5.82 -9.08 -7.16
N GLN A 27 -4.58 -8.61 -7.17
CA GLN A 27 -3.88 -8.25 -8.40
C GLN A 27 -3.67 -9.46 -9.31
N MET A 28 -3.21 -10.57 -8.72
CA MET A 28 -2.99 -11.82 -9.46
C MET A 28 -4.32 -12.40 -9.96
N MET A 29 -5.37 -12.35 -9.12
CA MET A 29 -6.71 -12.80 -9.49
C MET A 29 -7.29 -11.97 -10.64
N CYS A 30 -7.10 -10.64 -10.64
CA CYS A 30 -7.50 -9.79 -11.77
C CYS A 30 -6.73 -10.12 -13.06
N TYR A 31 -5.42 -10.40 -12.97
CA TYR A 31 -4.62 -10.81 -14.12
C TYR A 31 -5.09 -12.16 -14.68
N ALA A 32 -5.42 -13.11 -13.81
CA ALA A 32 -5.96 -14.41 -14.20
C ALA A 32 -7.31 -14.27 -14.89
N LEU A 33 -8.22 -13.43 -14.39
CA LEU A 33 -9.50 -13.12 -15.05
C LEU A 33 -9.30 -12.52 -16.44
N GLY A 34 -8.38 -11.58 -16.58
CA GLY A 34 -8.05 -10.99 -17.88
C GLY A 34 -7.51 -12.01 -18.87
N ALA A 35 -6.65 -12.93 -18.40
CA ALA A 35 -6.14 -14.01 -19.23
C ALA A 35 -7.22 -15.05 -19.60
N LEU A 36 -8.09 -15.43 -18.66
CA LEU A 36 -9.23 -16.31 -18.94
C LEU A 36 -10.15 -15.69 -20.00
N ASN A 37 -10.44 -14.41 -19.92
CA ASN A 37 -11.27 -13.71 -20.92
C ASN A 37 -10.72 -13.82 -22.35
N LEU A 38 -9.40 -13.97 -22.50
CA LEU A 38 -8.75 -14.12 -23.80
C LEU A 38 -8.66 -15.58 -24.26
N PHE A 39 -8.50 -16.52 -23.35
CA PHE A 39 -8.08 -17.88 -23.69
C PHE A 39 -9.07 -18.98 -23.35
N ASP A 40 -10.03 -18.76 -22.44
CA ASP A 40 -10.96 -19.80 -21.99
C ASP A 40 -11.86 -20.34 -23.13
N GLY A 41 -12.17 -19.53 -24.13
CA GLY A 41 -12.90 -19.96 -25.34
C GLY A 41 -12.07 -20.77 -26.35
N ILE A 42 -10.74 -20.86 -26.15
CA ILE A 42 -9.80 -21.55 -27.07
C ILE A 42 -9.25 -22.82 -26.43
N TYR A 43 -9.04 -22.78 -25.11
CA TYR A 43 -8.45 -23.87 -24.33
C TYR A 43 -9.41 -24.33 -23.24
N ASP A 44 -9.41 -25.63 -22.97
CA ASP A 44 -10.16 -26.18 -21.83
C ASP A 44 -9.37 -25.94 -20.53
N ILE A 45 -9.69 -24.82 -19.86
CA ILE A 45 -9.03 -24.40 -18.63
C ILE A 45 -9.97 -24.67 -17.45
N SER A 46 -9.49 -25.45 -16.48
CA SER A 46 -10.21 -25.78 -15.25
C SER A 46 -9.63 -25.10 -14.00
N GLU A 47 -8.35 -24.68 -14.08
CA GLU A 47 -7.59 -24.17 -12.94
C GLU A 47 -6.69 -23.03 -13.33
N VAL A 48 -6.43 -22.09 -12.39
CA VAL A 48 -5.45 -21.02 -12.54
C VAL A 48 -4.37 -21.14 -11.48
N SER A 49 -3.11 -21.08 -11.91
CA SER A 49 -1.93 -21.08 -11.05
C SER A 49 -1.27 -19.69 -11.13
N MET A 50 -1.29 -18.96 -10.05
CA MET A 50 -0.83 -17.59 -9.95
C MET A 50 0.48 -17.54 -9.15
N THR A 51 1.57 -17.09 -9.78
CA THR A 51 2.90 -17.05 -9.15
C THR A 51 3.44 -15.63 -9.11
N ILE A 52 3.88 -15.19 -7.95
CA ILE A 52 4.68 -13.99 -7.77
C ILE A 52 6.13 -14.41 -7.62
N PHE A 53 7.00 -13.85 -8.46
CA PHE A 53 8.43 -14.11 -8.46
C PHE A 53 9.20 -12.82 -8.11
N GLN A 54 9.78 -12.78 -6.90
CA GLN A 54 10.57 -11.65 -6.39
C GLN A 54 12.02 -12.10 -6.11
N PRO A 55 12.90 -12.21 -7.13
CA PRO A 55 14.22 -12.81 -6.97
C PRO A 55 15.12 -12.06 -6.00
N ARG A 56 14.99 -10.73 -5.91
CA ARG A 56 15.80 -9.90 -4.99
C ARG A 56 15.37 -10.02 -3.52
N ARG A 57 14.29 -10.75 -3.24
CA ARG A 57 13.79 -11.09 -1.91
C ARG A 57 13.78 -12.59 -1.66
N GLU A 58 14.31 -13.37 -2.61
CA GLU A 58 14.28 -14.84 -2.56
C GLU A 58 12.85 -15.39 -2.39
N ASN A 59 11.84 -14.63 -2.83
CA ASN A 59 10.44 -15.00 -2.70
C ASN A 59 9.89 -15.55 -4.01
N VAL A 60 9.38 -16.78 -3.95
CA VAL A 60 8.55 -17.40 -4.99
C VAL A 60 7.29 -17.92 -4.33
N SER A 61 6.19 -17.25 -4.54
CA SER A 61 4.90 -17.58 -3.93
C SER A 61 3.91 -17.98 -5.01
N THR A 62 3.26 -19.14 -4.86
CA THR A 62 2.26 -19.63 -5.81
C THR A 62 0.94 -19.92 -5.09
N PHE A 63 -0.16 -19.49 -5.69
CA PHE A 63 -1.51 -19.77 -5.27
C PHE A 63 -2.30 -20.39 -6.41
N ILE A 64 -2.98 -21.50 -6.16
CA ILE A 64 -3.75 -22.24 -7.14
C ILE A 64 -5.24 -22.17 -6.78
N MET A 65 -6.08 -21.93 -7.75
CA MET A 65 -7.52 -21.75 -7.58
C MET A 65 -8.27 -22.35 -8.76
N LYS A 66 -9.44 -22.94 -8.52
CA LYS A 66 -10.33 -23.37 -9.59
C LYS A 66 -10.89 -22.18 -10.37
N LYS A 67 -11.09 -22.34 -11.65
CA LYS A 67 -11.68 -21.30 -12.51
C LYS A 67 -13.03 -20.82 -11.99
N GLU A 68 -13.88 -21.72 -11.56
CA GLU A 68 -15.22 -21.43 -11.02
C GLU A 68 -15.14 -20.56 -9.76
N ASP A 69 -14.18 -20.84 -8.86
CA ASP A 69 -13.98 -20.07 -7.62
C ASP A 69 -13.50 -18.65 -7.95
N LEU A 70 -12.64 -18.50 -8.96
CA LEU A 70 -12.17 -17.20 -9.42
C LEU A 70 -13.32 -16.36 -10.04
N TYR A 71 -14.19 -16.98 -10.85
CA TYR A 71 -15.38 -16.28 -11.37
C TYR A 71 -16.36 -15.92 -10.26
N SER A 72 -16.59 -16.83 -9.31
CA SER A 72 -17.43 -16.53 -8.13
C SER A 72 -16.89 -15.34 -7.34
N TRP A 73 -15.58 -15.29 -7.10
CA TRP A 73 -14.95 -14.13 -6.46
C TRP A 73 -15.12 -12.85 -7.29
N ALA A 74 -15.00 -12.93 -8.61
CA ALA A 74 -15.18 -11.78 -9.49
C ALA A 74 -16.61 -11.21 -9.39
N GLU A 75 -17.63 -12.07 -9.34
CA GLU A 75 -19.03 -11.66 -9.27
C GLU A 75 -19.42 -11.17 -7.86
N THR A 76 -18.96 -11.86 -6.82
CA THR A 76 -19.42 -11.60 -5.44
C THR A 76 -18.60 -10.57 -4.70
N VAL A 77 -17.33 -10.37 -5.07
CA VAL A 77 -16.40 -9.48 -4.37
C VAL A 77 -15.88 -8.37 -5.30
N LEU A 78 -15.26 -8.73 -6.44
CA LEU A 78 -14.58 -7.74 -7.27
C LEU A 78 -15.57 -6.76 -7.90
N ALA A 79 -16.60 -7.25 -8.58
CA ALA A 79 -17.55 -6.38 -9.30
C ALA A 79 -18.33 -5.44 -8.38
N PRO A 80 -18.89 -5.88 -7.23
CA PRO A 80 -19.53 -4.97 -6.28
C PRO A 80 -18.57 -3.94 -5.69
N THR A 81 -17.34 -4.36 -5.34
CA THR A 81 -16.33 -3.45 -4.77
C THR A 81 -15.87 -2.41 -5.80
N ALA A 82 -15.65 -2.83 -7.04
CA ALA A 82 -15.29 -1.93 -8.14
C ALA A 82 -16.41 -0.92 -8.42
N LYS A 83 -17.68 -1.35 -8.36
CA LYS A 83 -18.84 -0.46 -8.52
C LYS A 83 -18.89 0.59 -7.42
N LEU A 84 -18.75 0.20 -6.14
CA LEU A 84 -18.71 1.15 -5.01
C LEU A 84 -17.58 2.18 -5.20
N ALA A 85 -16.40 1.72 -5.63
CA ALA A 85 -15.26 2.60 -5.88
C ALA A 85 -15.52 3.56 -7.06
N PHE A 86 -16.17 3.10 -8.13
CA PHE A 86 -16.52 3.89 -9.29
C PHE A 86 -17.59 4.96 -8.95
N ASP A 87 -18.59 4.59 -8.15
CA ASP A 87 -19.67 5.50 -7.72
C ASP A 87 -19.18 6.50 -6.65
N GLY A 88 -17.94 6.34 -6.14
CA GLY A 88 -17.40 7.16 -5.06
C GLY A 88 -17.99 6.86 -3.69
N GLU A 89 -18.59 5.68 -3.55
CA GLU A 89 -19.22 5.20 -2.33
C GLU A 89 -18.26 4.27 -1.55
N GLY A 90 -18.66 3.91 -0.34
CA GLY A 90 -17.90 3.01 0.54
C GLY A 90 -17.27 3.73 1.74
N GLU A 91 -16.68 2.96 2.62
CA GLU A 91 -16.06 3.46 3.85
C GLU A 91 -14.55 3.60 3.71
N PHE A 92 -14.02 4.73 4.19
CA PHE A 92 -12.57 4.89 4.32
C PHE A 92 -12.04 4.06 5.48
N LYS A 93 -11.01 3.26 5.22
CA LYS A 93 -10.28 2.51 6.25
C LYS A 93 -8.80 2.88 6.21
N ALA A 94 -8.23 3.21 7.37
CA ALA A 94 -6.80 3.41 7.50
C ALA A 94 -6.07 2.06 7.58
N GLY A 95 -4.86 1.99 7.01
CA GLY A 95 -4.04 0.79 7.02
C GLY A 95 -2.74 0.97 6.21
N SER A 96 -1.98 -0.11 6.04
CA SER A 96 -0.70 -0.10 5.32
C SER A 96 -0.78 0.43 3.88
N HIS A 97 -1.94 0.29 3.23
CA HIS A 97 -2.19 0.82 1.89
C HIS A 97 -2.18 2.36 1.83
N CYS A 98 -2.35 3.04 2.98
CA CYS A 98 -2.33 4.51 3.03
C CYS A 98 -0.99 5.11 2.55
N GLN A 99 0.10 4.39 2.67
CA GLN A 99 1.41 4.85 2.17
C GLN A 99 1.41 5.17 0.67
N PHE A 100 0.57 4.49 -0.13
CA PHE A 100 0.44 4.68 -1.57
C PHE A 100 -0.71 5.59 -1.97
N CYS A 101 -1.52 6.06 -1.02
CA CYS A 101 -2.72 6.84 -1.29
C CYS A 101 -2.36 8.29 -1.67
N LYS A 102 -2.95 8.81 -2.76
CA LYS A 102 -2.70 10.18 -3.22
C LYS A 102 -3.18 11.26 -2.23
N VAL A 103 -4.19 10.94 -1.42
CA VAL A 103 -4.75 11.87 -0.41
C VAL A 103 -4.29 11.56 1.01
N LYS A 104 -3.21 10.80 1.16
CA LYS A 104 -2.69 10.32 2.44
C LYS A 104 -2.40 11.41 3.47
N ALA A 105 -1.98 12.60 3.02
CA ALA A 105 -1.67 13.73 3.90
C ALA A 105 -2.92 14.42 4.45
N THR A 106 -4.01 14.42 3.69
CA THR A 106 -5.25 15.16 4.01
C THR A 106 -6.42 14.25 4.41
N CYS A 107 -6.19 12.93 4.45
CA CYS A 107 -7.23 11.97 4.77
C CYS A 107 -7.61 12.03 6.25
N ARG A 108 -8.86 12.42 6.54
CA ARG A 108 -9.38 12.50 7.91
C ARG A 108 -9.37 11.14 8.61
N LYS A 109 -9.68 10.04 7.90
CA LYS A 109 -9.69 8.70 8.49
C LYS A 109 -8.30 8.23 8.92
N ARG A 110 -7.26 8.58 8.14
CA ARG A 110 -5.87 8.31 8.51
C ARG A 110 -5.46 9.17 9.73
N MET A 111 -5.88 10.42 9.76
CA MET A 111 -5.66 11.30 10.92
C MET A 111 -6.30 10.71 12.19
N GLU A 112 -7.58 10.32 12.13
CA GLU A 112 -8.30 9.71 13.26
C GLU A 112 -7.56 8.46 13.77
N TYR A 113 -7.13 7.57 12.87
CA TYR A 113 -6.38 6.35 13.22
C TYR A 113 -5.07 6.67 13.97
N ASN A 114 -4.32 7.67 13.54
CA ASN A 114 -3.08 8.07 14.20
C ASN A 114 -3.35 8.80 15.53
N MET A 115 -4.40 9.61 15.60
CA MET A 115 -4.79 10.33 16.82
C MET A 115 -5.40 9.45 17.90
N GLU A 116 -5.79 8.19 17.59
CA GLU A 116 -6.20 7.23 18.62
C GLU A 116 -5.14 7.06 19.72
N MET A 117 -3.88 7.29 19.42
CA MET A 117 -2.80 7.24 20.41
C MET A 117 -2.92 8.34 21.47
N ALA A 118 -3.60 9.44 21.16
CA ALA A 118 -3.83 10.53 22.11
C ALA A 118 -4.69 10.10 23.33
N LYS A 119 -5.38 8.96 23.25
CA LYS A 119 -6.13 8.43 24.39
C LYS A 119 -5.24 8.15 25.61
N TYR A 120 -3.97 7.80 25.39
CA TYR A 120 -3.01 7.53 26.47
C TYR A 120 -2.58 8.80 27.24
N ASP A 121 -2.81 9.99 26.68
CA ASP A 121 -2.49 11.27 27.33
C ASP A 121 -3.34 11.53 28.60
N PHE A 122 -4.48 10.89 28.72
CA PHE A 122 -5.45 11.08 29.80
C PHE A 122 -5.57 9.88 30.76
N GLU A 123 -4.76 8.84 30.57
CA GLU A 123 -4.80 7.65 31.42
C GLU A 123 -3.84 7.77 32.62
N MET A 124 -4.19 7.15 33.72
CA MET A 124 -3.39 7.08 34.94
C MET A 124 -2.87 5.65 35.14
N PRO A 125 -1.64 5.45 35.59
CA PRO A 125 -0.67 6.42 36.10
C PRO A 125 -0.04 7.31 35.01
N ALA A 126 0.63 8.39 35.41
CA ALA A 126 1.28 9.33 34.49
C ALA A 126 2.48 8.76 33.70
N THR A 127 2.81 7.50 33.91
CA THR A 127 3.86 6.76 33.18
C THR A 127 3.23 5.56 32.49
N LEU A 128 3.67 5.32 31.23
CA LEU A 128 3.21 4.19 30.43
C LEU A 128 3.67 2.85 31.03
N GLU A 129 2.79 1.87 31.02
CA GLU A 129 3.15 0.49 31.30
C GLU A 129 3.78 -0.19 30.08
N GLU A 130 4.53 -1.29 30.30
CA GLU A 130 5.20 -2.03 29.22
C GLU A 130 4.23 -2.53 28.13
N ALA A 131 3.02 -2.92 28.53
CA ALA A 131 1.98 -3.36 27.59
C ALA A 131 1.48 -2.21 26.69
N GLU A 132 1.37 -0.99 27.23
CA GLU A 132 1.01 0.20 26.47
C GLU A 132 2.11 0.61 25.51
N ILE A 133 3.37 0.54 25.95
CA ILE A 133 4.54 0.78 25.10
C ILE A 133 4.56 -0.19 23.91
N ALA A 134 4.27 -1.48 24.13
CA ALA A 134 4.20 -2.46 23.06
C ALA A 134 3.11 -2.12 22.02
N VAL A 135 1.95 -1.64 22.44
CA VAL A 135 0.89 -1.19 21.53
C VAL A 135 1.32 0.07 20.77
N ILE A 136 1.96 1.03 21.44
CA ILE A 136 2.46 2.26 20.82
C ILE A 136 3.50 1.93 19.74
N LEU A 137 4.44 1.02 20.02
CA LEU A 137 5.47 0.61 19.07
C LEU A 137 4.88 0.06 17.76
N THR A 138 3.76 -0.63 17.79
CA THR A 138 3.09 -1.14 16.57
C THR A 138 2.58 -0.04 15.64
N LYS A 139 2.33 1.16 16.18
CA LYS A 139 1.77 2.32 15.44
C LYS A 139 2.78 3.44 15.22
N ALA A 140 3.92 3.43 15.91
CA ALA A 140 4.88 4.54 15.93
C ALA A 140 5.39 4.89 14.53
N ASP A 141 5.75 3.90 13.73
CA ASP A 141 6.28 4.11 12.38
C ASP A 141 5.24 4.76 11.45
N GLU A 142 3.97 4.33 11.55
CA GLU A 142 2.88 4.93 10.76
C GLU A 142 2.59 6.37 11.20
N LEU A 143 2.66 6.66 12.50
CA LEU A 143 2.50 8.01 13.03
C LEU A 143 3.60 8.95 12.50
N VAL A 144 4.85 8.50 12.52
CA VAL A 144 5.99 9.26 11.99
C VAL A 144 5.84 9.49 10.49
N ALA A 145 5.46 8.46 9.73
CA ALA A 145 5.22 8.55 8.30
C ALA A 145 4.07 9.52 7.96
N TRP A 146 2.97 9.43 8.69
CA TRP A 146 1.86 10.37 8.53
C TRP A 146 2.26 11.83 8.83
N ALA A 147 2.98 12.07 9.92
CA ALA A 147 3.46 13.40 10.27
C ALA A 147 4.39 13.98 9.19
N ALA A 148 5.24 13.16 8.59
CA ALA A 148 6.10 13.56 7.47
C ALA A 148 5.26 13.91 6.22
N ASP A 149 4.28 13.09 5.86
CA ASP A 149 3.37 13.34 4.73
C ASP A 149 2.61 14.66 4.88
N VAL A 150 2.12 14.97 6.09
CA VAL A 150 1.43 16.23 6.38
C VAL A 150 2.36 17.43 6.23
N LYS A 151 3.59 17.33 6.74
CA LYS A 151 4.61 18.40 6.63
C LYS A 151 5.00 18.66 5.17
N GLU A 152 5.21 17.60 4.40
CA GLU A 152 5.55 17.71 2.98
C GLU A 152 4.42 18.35 2.19
N TYR A 153 3.18 17.88 2.39
CA TYR A 153 2.00 18.47 1.77
C TYR A 153 1.87 19.97 2.11
N ALA A 154 1.98 20.31 3.40
CA ALA A 154 1.88 21.71 3.84
C ALA A 154 2.95 22.59 3.23
N LEU A 155 4.19 22.09 3.10
CA LEU A 155 5.27 22.81 2.44
C LEU A 155 4.97 23.05 0.96
N GLN A 156 4.52 22.03 0.23
CA GLN A 156 4.15 22.15 -1.19
C GLN A 156 3.02 23.17 -1.38
N GLN A 157 2.00 23.13 -0.54
CA GLN A 157 0.89 24.10 -0.59
C GLN A 157 1.38 25.52 -0.24
N ALA A 158 2.25 25.69 0.75
CA ALA A 158 2.79 26.99 1.13
C ALA A 158 3.68 27.60 0.03
N VAL A 159 4.49 26.79 -0.65
CA VAL A 159 5.26 27.23 -1.85
C VAL A 159 4.32 27.65 -2.99
N SER A 160 3.14 27.03 -3.09
CA SER A 160 2.11 27.39 -4.08
C SER A 160 1.24 28.57 -3.65
N GLY A 161 1.50 29.19 -2.48
CA GLY A 161 0.84 30.40 -2.01
C GLY A 161 -0.22 30.20 -0.91
N THR A 162 -0.43 28.97 -0.42
CA THR A 162 -1.33 28.74 0.73
C THR A 162 -0.67 29.25 2.02
N HIS A 163 -1.42 30.02 2.81
CA HIS A 163 -0.95 30.51 4.11
C HIS A 163 -1.41 29.59 5.25
N TYR A 164 -0.48 29.26 6.14
CA TYR A 164 -0.76 28.54 7.38
C TYR A 164 -0.38 29.42 8.58
N ASP A 165 -1.35 29.72 9.43
CA ASP A 165 -1.13 30.58 10.60
C ASP A 165 -0.04 29.99 11.52
N GLY A 166 0.89 30.85 11.93
CA GLY A 166 2.03 30.46 12.77
C GLY A 166 3.20 29.80 12.03
N PHE A 167 3.12 29.62 10.70
CA PHE A 167 4.17 29.01 9.89
C PHE A 167 4.61 29.94 8.75
N LYS A 168 5.89 29.86 8.40
CA LYS A 168 6.45 30.53 7.21
C LYS A 168 7.39 29.60 6.48
N VAL A 169 7.43 29.73 5.16
CA VAL A 169 8.43 29.04 4.34
C VAL A 169 9.78 29.74 4.57
N VAL A 170 10.81 28.96 4.83
CA VAL A 170 12.20 29.42 4.96
C VAL A 170 13.08 28.58 4.07
N GLU A 171 14.17 29.19 3.59
CA GLU A 171 15.18 28.48 2.84
C GLU A 171 15.86 27.44 3.72
N GLY A 172 15.97 26.20 3.24
CA GLY A 172 16.62 25.11 3.96
C GLY A 172 18.12 25.35 4.13
N ARG A 173 18.75 24.73 5.12
CA ARG A 173 20.22 24.75 5.26
C ARG A 173 20.83 24.05 4.04
N SER A 174 21.62 24.78 3.26
CA SER A 174 22.44 24.17 2.21
C SER A 174 23.64 23.47 2.86
N ASN A 175 23.73 22.17 2.71
CA ASN A 175 24.94 21.42 2.99
C ASN A 175 25.92 21.69 1.84
N ARG A 176 27.07 22.28 2.11
CA ARG A 176 28.16 22.38 1.12
C ARG A 176 28.57 20.95 0.78
N LYS A 177 28.45 20.56 -0.50
CA LYS A 177 29.08 19.37 -1.05
C LYS A 177 30.19 19.80 -1.98
N TYR A 178 31.28 19.07 -1.96
CA TYR A 178 32.30 19.23 -2.99
C TYR A 178 31.68 18.80 -4.32
N THR A 179 31.85 19.61 -5.35
CA THR A 179 31.38 19.29 -6.72
C THR A 179 32.34 18.36 -7.41
N ASP A 180 33.58 18.29 -6.92
CA ASP A 180 34.65 17.43 -7.43
C ASP A 180 35.54 17.04 -6.24
N GLU A 181 35.51 15.78 -5.83
CA GLU A 181 36.29 15.26 -4.69
C GLU A 181 37.78 15.14 -5.05
N ASP A 182 38.11 14.94 -6.33
CA ASP A 182 39.50 14.82 -6.81
C ASP A 182 40.22 16.19 -6.90
N ALA A 183 39.45 17.26 -7.00
CA ALA A 183 40.02 18.63 -7.03
C ALA A 183 40.35 19.19 -5.66
N VAL A 184 40.09 18.49 -4.55
CA VAL A 184 40.25 18.93 -3.18
C VAL A 184 41.35 18.14 -2.43
N ALA A 185 41.98 17.17 -3.08
CA ALA A 185 43.04 16.33 -2.55
C ALA A 185 44.41 17.02 -2.70
#